data_88c7eddf28011749d16cb09c87a05522
#
_entry.id   88c7eddf28011749d16cb09c87a05522
#
_cell.length_a   1.000
_cell.length_b   1.000
_cell.length_c   1.000
_cell.angle_alpha   90.00
_cell.angle_beta   90.00
_cell.angle_gamma   90.00
#
_symmetry.space_group_name_H-M   'P 1'
#
loop_
_entity.id
_entity.type
_entity.pdbx_description
1 polymer ?
#
loop_
_entity_poly.entity_id
_entity_poly.type
_entity_poly.pdbx_seq_one_letter_code
_entity_poly.pdbx_strand_id
1 'polypeptide(L)'
;MNVIQFPQASEPVPGWQSAELTKLTNACAPSIGVGDISSWEVGETECGDPQLYLIGPAPDHDCILSISRLGRLYVLEDGKGQVLFENVDITQLAEQTCGALRKRKTQVIAQLAICWCAVREFFEEKVEPVLAEPMEAISHFAPFFSALA
;
A
#
# COMPACT_ATOMS: atom_id res chain seq x y z
N MET A 1 -1.15 -18.39 -12.32
CA MET A 1 -1.11 -17.87 -10.94
C MET A 1 -2.46 -18.12 -10.30
N ASN A 2 -2.57 -19.02 -9.32
CA ASN A 2 -3.84 -19.26 -8.64
C ASN A 2 -3.92 -18.33 -7.43
N VAL A 3 -4.67 -17.26 -7.55
CA VAL A 3 -5.02 -16.40 -6.42
C VAL A 3 -5.95 -17.21 -5.52
N ILE A 4 -5.46 -17.61 -4.36
CA ILE A 4 -6.27 -18.34 -3.38
C ILE A 4 -6.99 -17.29 -2.55
N GLN A 5 -8.29 -17.13 -2.82
CA GLN A 5 -9.18 -16.47 -1.86
C GLN A 5 -9.07 -17.23 -0.54
N PHE A 6 -8.99 -16.51 0.58
CA PHE A 6 -8.84 -17.03 1.92
C PHE A 6 -9.32 -18.48 2.05
N PRO A 7 -8.46 -19.46 2.30
CA PRO A 7 -8.92 -20.84 2.53
C PRO A 7 -9.74 -20.82 3.80
N GLN A 8 -11.00 -21.20 3.66
CA GLN A 8 -11.77 -21.66 4.80
C GLN A 8 -11.02 -22.87 5.35
N ALA A 9 -10.73 -22.84 6.62
CA ALA A 9 -9.80 -23.62 7.41
C ALA A 9 -9.92 -25.15 7.26
N SER A 10 -9.51 -25.77 6.16
CA SER A 10 -9.56 -27.24 6.07
C SER A 10 -8.53 -27.94 5.19
N GLU A 11 -7.70 -27.24 4.42
CA GLU A 11 -6.66 -27.93 3.64
C GLU A 11 -5.27 -27.65 4.21
N PRO A 12 -4.46 -28.71 4.44
CA PRO A 12 -3.07 -28.53 4.87
C PRO A 12 -2.29 -27.87 3.72
N VAL A 13 -1.85 -26.66 3.93
CA VAL A 13 -0.99 -25.96 2.99
C VAL A 13 0.41 -26.57 3.09
N PRO A 14 1.05 -26.96 1.97
CA PRO A 14 2.35 -27.59 2.02
C PRO A 14 3.36 -26.73 2.80
N GLY A 15 4.00 -27.36 3.78
CA GLY A 15 5.08 -26.76 4.55
C GLY A 15 4.69 -25.81 5.67
N TRP A 16 3.53 -25.17 5.66
CA TRP A 16 3.02 -24.35 6.75
C TRP A 16 2.12 -25.14 7.70
N GLN A 17 2.23 -24.87 9.01
CA GLN A 17 1.28 -25.39 9.98
C GLN A 17 0.02 -24.49 10.02
N SER A 18 -1.16 -25.08 10.21
CA SER A 18 -2.41 -24.32 10.32
C SER A 18 -2.35 -23.21 11.37
N ALA A 19 -1.71 -23.47 12.52
CA ALA A 19 -1.57 -22.50 13.59
C ALA A 19 -0.67 -21.32 13.19
N GLU A 20 0.37 -21.53 12.38
CA GLU A 20 1.26 -20.52 11.86
C GLU A 20 0.51 -19.58 10.91
N LEU A 21 -0.16 -20.15 9.92
CA LEU A 21 -0.97 -19.40 8.96
C LEU A 21 -2.07 -18.60 9.67
N THR A 22 -2.76 -19.19 10.63
CA THR A 22 -3.80 -18.50 11.40
C THR A 22 -3.23 -17.28 12.13
N LYS A 23 -2.06 -17.39 12.75
CA LYS A 23 -1.42 -16.23 13.41
C LYS A 23 -1.07 -15.13 12.44
N LEU A 24 -0.44 -15.48 11.31
CA LEU A 24 -0.03 -14.51 10.28
C LEU A 24 -1.25 -13.84 9.63
N THR A 25 -2.26 -14.60 9.24
CA THR A 25 -3.46 -14.05 8.62
C THR A 25 -4.27 -13.17 9.57
N ASN A 26 -4.36 -13.54 10.85
CA ASN A 26 -4.99 -12.69 11.85
C ASN A 26 -4.25 -11.37 12.06
N ALA A 27 -2.92 -11.38 12.03
CA ALA A 27 -2.12 -10.17 12.09
C ALA A 27 -2.33 -9.25 10.87
N CYS A 28 -2.58 -9.82 9.69
CA CYS A 28 -2.84 -9.11 8.46
C CYS A 28 -4.32 -8.68 8.29
N ALA A 29 -5.25 -9.26 9.04
CA ALA A 29 -6.68 -9.02 8.90
C ALA A 29 -7.10 -7.55 8.91
N PRO A 30 -6.55 -6.67 9.78
CA PRO A 30 -6.87 -5.24 9.75
C PRO A 30 -6.46 -4.57 8.43
N SER A 31 -5.32 -4.96 7.84
CA SER A 31 -4.82 -4.39 6.58
C SER A 31 -5.62 -4.88 5.38
N ILE A 32 -6.17 -6.09 5.45
CA ILE A 32 -7.11 -6.61 4.44
C ILE A 32 -8.43 -5.85 4.53
N GLY A 33 -8.96 -5.66 5.73
CA GLY A 33 -10.23 -4.96 5.95
C GLY A 33 -10.25 -3.51 5.45
N VAL A 34 -9.11 -2.84 5.44
CA VAL A 34 -8.95 -1.48 4.90
C VAL A 34 -8.45 -1.44 3.45
N GLY A 35 -8.22 -2.59 2.82
CA GLY A 35 -7.80 -2.69 1.42
C GLY A 35 -6.32 -2.42 1.17
N ASP A 36 -5.47 -2.40 2.19
CA ASP A 36 -4.01 -2.27 2.04
C ASP A 36 -3.39 -3.57 1.47
N ILE A 37 -4.05 -4.70 1.70
CA ILE A 37 -3.77 -6.03 1.14
C ILE A 37 -5.02 -6.51 0.43
N SER A 38 -4.89 -6.98 -0.81
CA SER A 38 -6.01 -7.55 -1.58
C SER A 38 -6.16 -9.06 -1.34
N SER A 39 -5.04 -9.76 -1.22
CA SER A 39 -4.99 -11.21 -1.07
C SER A 39 -3.65 -11.66 -0.49
N TRP A 40 -3.55 -12.94 -0.22
CA TRP A 40 -2.28 -13.59 0.08
C TRP A 40 -2.18 -14.91 -0.70
N GLU A 41 -0.98 -15.30 -1.00
CA GLU A 41 -0.65 -16.51 -1.74
C GLU A 41 0.38 -17.33 -0.96
N VAL A 42 0.31 -18.64 -1.08
CA VAL A 42 1.31 -19.56 -0.54
C VAL A 42 2.11 -20.14 -1.69
N GLY A 43 3.42 -20.15 -1.52
CA GLY A 43 4.35 -20.72 -2.46
C GLY A 43 5.55 -21.33 -1.74
N GLU A 44 6.60 -21.51 -2.49
CA GLU A 44 7.87 -22.06 -2.01
C GLU A 44 9.01 -21.21 -2.56
N THR A 45 10.10 -21.12 -1.79
CA THR A 45 11.36 -20.54 -2.25
C THR A 45 12.01 -21.45 -3.30
N GLU A 46 13.06 -20.99 -3.97
CA GLU A 46 13.85 -21.83 -4.89
C GLU A 46 14.45 -23.07 -4.22
N CYS A 47 14.62 -23.03 -2.91
CA CYS A 47 15.10 -24.16 -2.10
C CYS A 47 13.99 -25.09 -1.61
N GLY A 48 12.72 -24.77 -1.91
CA GLY A 48 11.55 -25.55 -1.47
C GLY A 48 11.07 -25.21 -0.07
N ASP A 49 11.54 -24.10 0.52
CA ASP A 49 11.05 -23.65 1.82
C ASP A 49 9.68 -22.95 1.68
N PRO A 50 8.75 -23.13 2.63
CA PRO A 50 7.44 -22.52 2.57
C PRO A 50 7.51 -21.00 2.59
N GLN A 51 6.77 -20.35 1.69
CA GLN A 51 6.71 -18.90 1.57
C GLN A 51 5.26 -18.41 1.50
N LEU A 52 4.97 -17.30 2.15
CA LEU A 52 3.69 -16.59 2.14
C LEU A 52 3.89 -15.21 1.53
N TYR A 53 3.16 -14.88 0.48
CA TYR A 53 3.18 -13.58 -0.17
C TYR A 53 1.96 -12.77 0.20
N LEU A 54 2.14 -11.51 0.56
CA LEU A 54 1.07 -10.54 0.76
C LEU A 54 0.97 -9.65 -0.47
N ILE A 55 -0.17 -9.68 -1.14
CA ILE A 55 -0.41 -9.02 -2.42
C ILE A 55 -1.14 -7.70 -2.19
N GLY A 56 -0.63 -6.65 -2.78
CA GLY A 56 -1.23 -5.32 -2.74
C GLY A 56 -2.49 -5.18 -3.58
N PRO A 57 -3.19 -4.05 -3.46
CA PRO A 57 -4.42 -3.79 -4.19
C PRO A 57 -4.17 -3.57 -5.70
N ALA A 58 -5.27 -3.63 -6.47
CA ALA A 58 -5.27 -3.25 -7.87
C ALA A 58 -4.77 -1.78 -8.06
N PRO A 59 -4.21 -1.42 -9.24
CA PRO A 59 -4.12 -2.24 -10.44
C PRO A 59 -2.90 -3.16 -10.47
N ASP A 60 -1.84 -2.88 -9.69
CA ASP A 60 -0.54 -3.51 -9.89
C ASP A 60 -0.48 -4.94 -9.33
N HIS A 61 -1.23 -5.21 -8.24
CA HIS A 61 -1.20 -6.50 -7.54
C HIS A 61 0.21 -6.98 -7.18
N ASP A 62 1.08 -6.04 -6.81
CA ASP A 62 2.46 -6.33 -6.46
C ASP A 62 2.56 -7.10 -5.14
N CYS A 63 3.56 -7.96 -5.02
CA CYS A 63 3.95 -8.50 -3.72
C CYS A 63 4.50 -7.37 -2.86
N ILE A 64 3.84 -7.09 -1.74
CA ILE A 64 4.22 -6.01 -0.82
C ILE A 64 5.12 -6.48 0.31
N LEU A 65 4.90 -7.70 0.77
CA LEU A 65 5.73 -8.39 1.77
C LEU A 65 5.74 -9.87 1.45
N SER A 66 6.82 -10.55 1.76
CA SER A 66 6.90 -12.01 1.78
C SER A 66 7.42 -12.51 3.11
N ILE A 67 6.96 -13.68 3.52
CA ILE A 67 7.35 -14.35 4.73
C ILE A 67 7.80 -15.76 4.37
N SER A 68 9.07 -16.07 4.62
CA SER A 68 9.64 -17.39 4.38
C SER A 68 9.92 -18.11 5.69
N ARG A 69 9.73 -19.45 5.71
CA ARG A 69 10.11 -20.28 6.83
C ARG A 69 11.30 -21.15 6.47
N LEU A 70 12.48 -20.77 6.94
CA LEU A 70 13.75 -21.48 6.72
C LEU A 70 14.02 -22.39 7.91
N GLY A 71 13.49 -23.61 7.89
CA GLY A 71 13.56 -24.53 9.02
C GLY A 71 12.80 -24.00 10.25
N ARG A 72 13.54 -23.47 11.25
CA ARG A 72 12.96 -22.85 12.45
C ARG A 72 12.97 -21.32 12.42
N LEU A 73 13.61 -20.73 11.43
CA LEU A 73 13.72 -19.28 11.28
C LEU A 73 12.61 -18.78 10.34
N TYR A 74 11.94 -17.72 10.75
CA TYR A 74 11.03 -16.96 9.90
C TYR A 74 11.72 -15.69 9.44
N VAL A 75 11.59 -15.37 8.16
CA VAL A 75 12.18 -14.21 7.52
C VAL A 75 11.07 -13.38 6.88
N LEU A 76 11.00 -12.10 7.23
CA LEU A 76 10.10 -11.12 6.63
C LEU A 76 10.89 -10.26 5.65
N GLU A 77 10.44 -10.19 4.41
CA GLU A 77 11.05 -9.38 3.36
C GLU A 77 10.04 -8.41 2.76
N ASP A 78 10.56 -7.30 2.23
CA ASP A 78 9.73 -6.39 1.43
C ASP A 78 9.54 -6.92 0.00
N GLY A 79 8.69 -6.25 -0.78
CA GLY A 79 8.41 -6.62 -2.18
C GLY A 79 9.63 -6.52 -3.12
N LYS A 80 10.77 -6.04 -2.63
CA LYS A 80 12.05 -5.99 -3.36
C LYS A 80 13.03 -7.07 -2.93
N GLY A 81 12.63 -7.94 -1.99
CA GLY A 81 13.48 -8.99 -1.43
C GLY A 81 14.46 -8.48 -0.37
N GLN A 82 14.25 -7.30 0.20
CA GLN A 82 15.06 -6.80 1.29
C GLN A 82 14.53 -7.36 2.62
N VAL A 83 15.40 -8.01 3.39
CA VAL A 83 15.06 -8.53 4.72
C VAL A 83 14.74 -7.39 5.68
N LEU A 84 13.55 -7.41 6.24
CA LEU A 84 13.06 -6.45 7.22
C LEU A 84 13.21 -6.97 8.65
N PHE A 85 13.02 -8.26 8.85
CA PHE A 85 13.04 -8.88 10.16
C PHE A 85 13.27 -10.40 10.07
N GLU A 86 13.97 -10.96 11.07
CA GLU A 86 14.18 -12.39 11.22
C GLU A 86 13.93 -12.80 12.66
N ASN A 87 13.22 -13.91 12.89
CA ASN A 87 13.02 -14.45 14.23
C ASN A 87 12.58 -15.92 14.18
N VAL A 88 12.81 -16.63 15.28
CA VAL A 88 12.31 -18.00 15.49
C VAL A 88 10.89 -18.02 16.08
N ASP A 89 10.41 -16.88 16.59
CA ASP A 89 9.08 -16.72 17.17
C ASP A 89 8.13 -16.09 16.16
N ILE A 90 7.18 -16.90 15.72
CA ILE A 90 6.14 -16.44 14.78
C ILE A 90 5.25 -15.34 15.33
N THR A 91 5.10 -15.22 16.65
CA THR A 91 4.30 -14.15 17.26
C THR A 91 4.97 -12.81 17.07
N GLN A 92 6.28 -12.74 17.31
CA GLN A 92 7.07 -11.53 17.06
C GLN A 92 7.11 -11.19 15.58
N LEU A 93 7.22 -12.20 14.70
CA LEU A 93 7.16 -11.98 13.27
C LEU A 93 5.81 -11.39 12.85
N ALA A 94 4.69 -11.91 13.36
CA ALA A 94 3.34 -11.41 13.07
C ALA A 94 3.18 -9.94 13.50
N GLU A 95 3.70 -9.56 14.67
CA GLU A 95 3.73 -8.16 15.13
C GLU A 95 4.56 -7.27 14.22
N GLN A 96 5.74 -7.73 13.79
CA GLN A 96 6.60 -6.97 12.88
C GLN A 96 5.98 -6.85 11.49
N THR A 97 5.29 -7.87 11.01
CA THR A 97 4.54 -7.82 9.74
C THR A 97 3.46 -6.72 9.81
N CYS A 98 2.69 -6.69 10.90
CA CYS A 98 1.69 -5.64 11.13
C CYS A 98 2.34 -4.24 11.19
N GLY A 99 3.49 -4.11 11.85
CA GLY A 99 4.28 -2.88 11.92
C GLY A 99 4.79 -2.41 10.56
N ALA A 100 5.28 -3.32 9.73
CA ALA A 100 5.75 -3.03 8.38
C ALA A 100 4.62 -2.53 7.47
N LEU A 101 3.45 -3.15 7.54
CA LEU A 101 2.25 -2.72 6.81
C LEU A 101 1.80 -1.31 7.21
N ARG A 102 1.81 -1.00 8.50
CA ARG A 102 1.48 0.36 9.00
C ARG A 102 2.47 1.41 8.52
N LYS A 103 3.78 1.12 8.57
CA LYS A 103 4.84 2.03 8.08
C LYS A 103 4.67 2.32 6.60
N ARG A 104 4.40 1.30 5.79
CA ARG A 104 4.14 1.47 4.35
C ARG A 104 2.98 2.42 4.10
N LYS A 105 1.86 2.25 4.80
CA LYS A 105 0.70 3.13 4.69
C LYS A 105 1.05 4.58 5.00
N THR A 106 1.77 4.82 6.09
CA THR A 106 2.21 6.16 6.47
C THR A 106 3.11 6.79 5.40
N GLN A 107 4.02 6.02 4.79
CA GLN A 107 4.87 6.49 3.70
C GLN A 107 4.07 6.87 2.45
N VAL A 108 3.11 6.05 2.05
CA VAL A 108 2.24 6.34 0.90
C VAL A 108 1.43 7.61 1.13
N ILE A 109 0.83 7.78 2.31
CA ILE A 109 0.08 8.99 2.67
C ILE A 109 0.99 10.22 2.63
N ALA A 110 2.20 10.14 3.17
CA ALA A 110 3.16 11.24 3.15
C ALA A 110 3.57 11.61 1.72
N GLN A 111 3.82 10.64 0.85
CA GLN A 111 4.13 10.88 -0.57
C GLN A 111 2.96 11.53 -1.31
N LEU A 112 1.73 11.08 -1.08
CA LEU A 112 0.53 11.71 -1.66
C LEU A 112 0.35 13.14 -1.18
N ALA A 113 0.61 13.44 0.09
CA ALA A 113 0.54 14.79 0.62
C ALA A 113 1.59 15.71 -0.03
N ILE A 114 2.82 15.24 -0.24
CA ILE A 114 3.87 15.99 -0.94
C ILE A 114 3.46 16.24 -2.40
N CYS A 115 2.97 15.23 -3.11
CA CYS A 115 2.46 15.40 -4.47
C CYS A 115 1.32 16.42 -4.54
N TRP A 116 0.39 16.37 -3.59
CA TRP A 116 -0.73 17.32 -3.53
C TRP A 116 -0.26 18.75 -3.31
N CYS A 117 0.70 18.99 -2.42
CA CYS A 117 1.30 20.29 -2.22
C CYS A 117 1.97 20.81 -3.50
N ALA A 118 2.74 19.97 -4.19
CA ALA A 118 3.40 20.36 -5.44
C ALA A 118 2.39 20.69 -6.56
N VAL A 119 1.31 19.94 -6.67
CA VAL A 119 0.22 20.22 -7.63
C VAL A 119 -0.46 21.54 -7.29
N ARG A 120 -0.75 21.78 -6.02
CA ARG A 120 -1.36 23.01 -5.56
C ARG A 120 -0.50 24.24 -5.87
N GLU A 121 0.80 24.21 -5.54
CA GLU A 121 1.75 25.26 -5.86
C GLU A 121 1.80 25.55 -7.38
N PHE A 122 1.81 24.49 -8.20
CA PHE A 122 1.76 24.63 -9.65
C PHE A 122 0.50 25.36 -10.13
N PHE A 123 -0.66 25.07 -9.54
CA PHE A 123 -1.91 25.76 -9.89
C PHE A 123 -1.92 27.20 -9.41
N GLU A 124 -1.45 27.49 -8.21
CA GLU A 124 -1.37 28.86 -7.67
C GLU A 124 -0.41 29.71 -8.52
N GLU A 125 0.74 29.17 -8.93
CA GLU A 125 1.74 29.92 -9.70
C GLU A 125 1.35 30.16 -11.17
N LYS A 126 0.71 29.17 -11.83
CA LYS A 126 0.46 29.23 -13.27
C LYS A 126 -0.97 29.54 -13.67
N VAL A 127 -1.95 29.23 -12.86
CA VAL A 127 -3.36 29.37 -13.22
C VAL A 127 -3.98 30.65 -12.69
N GLU A 128 -3.61 31.11 -11.50
CA GLU A 128 -4.13 32.35 -10.95
C GLU A 128 -3.84 33.60 -11.81
N PRO A 129 -2.61 33.82 -12.32
CA PRO A 129 -2.36 34.98 -13.17
C PRO A 129 -3.11 34.99 -14.50
N VAL A 130 -3.41 33.81 -15.05
CA VAL A 130 -4.19 33.67 -16.30
C VAL A 130 -5.66 34.01 -16.11
N LEU A 131 -6.21 33.75 -14.90
CA LEU A 131 -7.60 34.08 -14.58
C LEU A 131 -7.78 35.55 -14.11
N ALA A 132 -6.72 36.20 -13.64
CA ALA A 132 -6.78 37.59 -13.21
C ALA A 132 -6.82 38.60 -14.40
N GLU A 133 -6.19 38.27 -15.53
CA GLU A 133 -6.16 39.14 -16.72
C GLU A 133 -7.56 39.51 -17.29
N PRO A 134 -8.52 38.57 -17.43
CA PRO A 134 -9.83 38.93 -17.98
C PRO A 134 -10.68 39.82 -17.08
N MET A 135 -10.44 39.86 -15.76
CA MET A 135 -11.17 40.73 -14.84
C MET A 135 -10.73 42.19 -14.93
N GLU A 136 -9.45 42.47 -15.17
CA GLU A 136 -8.98 43.84 -15.41
C GLU A 136 -9.48 44.40 -16.73
N ALA A 137 -9.56 43.56 -17.77
CA ALA A 137 -10.12 43.98 -19.07
C ALA A 137 -11.59 44.40 -18.98
N ILE A 138 -12.37 43.76 -18.11
CA ILE A 138 -13.80 44.10 -17.90
C ILE A 138 -13.94 45.42 -17.13
N SER A 139 -13.02 45.73 -16.21
CA SER A 139 -13.08 46.98 -15.44
C SER A 139 -12.83 48.24 -16.31
N HIS A 140 -12.08 48.09 -17.40
CA HIS A 140 -11.85 49.18 -18.37
C HIS A 140 -13.07 49.49 -19.25
N PHE A 141 -14.04 48.59 -19.38
CA PHE A 141 -15.28 48.81 -20.13
C PHE A 141 -16.43 49.39 -19.27
N ALA A 142 -16.28 49.40 -17.94
CA ALA A 142 -17.32 49.91 -17.03
C ALA A 142 -17.76 51.36 -17.31
N PRO A 143 -16.90 52.34 -17.72
CA PRO A 143 -17.34 53.71 -17.98
C PRO A 143 -18.18 53.87 -19.24
N PHE A 144 -18.16 52.93 -20.19
CA PHE A 144 -18.95 53.01 -21.42
C PHE A 144 -20.44 52.73 -21.24
N PHE A 145 -20.82 51.98 -20.20
CA PHE A 145 -22.22 51.66 -19.91
C PHE A 145 -22.97 52.74 -19.14
N SER A 146 -22.26 53.70 -18.55
CA SER A 146 -22.89 54.83 -17.83
C SER A 146 -23.34 55.99 -18.74
N ALA A 147 -23.00 55.94 -20.03
CA ALA A 147 -23.32 57.01 -20.98
C ALA A 147 -24.58 56.72 -21.82
N LEU A 148 -25.25 55.60 -21.58
CA LEU A 148 -26.44 55.16 -22.31
C LEU A 148 -27.71 55.08 -21.45
N ALA A 149 -27.73 55.68 -20.26
CA ALA A 149 -28.88 55.77 -19.37
C ALA A 149 -29.40 57.22 -19.31
#